data_e9e5286c641590d3df14e49977b9d932
#
_entry.id   e9e5286c641590d3df14e49977b9d932
#
_cell.length_a   1.000
_cell.length_b   1.000
_cell.length_c   1.000
_cell.angle_alpha   90.00
_cell.angle_beta   90.00
_cell.angle_gamma   90.00
#
_symmetry.space_group_name_H-M   'P 1'
#
loop_
_entity.id
_entity.type
_entity.pdbx_description
1 polymer ?
#
loop_
_entity_poly.entity_id
_entity_poly.type
_entity_poly.pdbx_seq_one_letter_code
_entity_poly.pdbx_strand_id
1 'polypeptide(L)'
;PVMHSAAEAVAYAKALHTLVVWLGVCDGNMQEGSFRCDANVSVRPLGQKEFGTRCEIKNLNSFRFLEEAIQYEVRRQIELIEDGGTVIQETRLYDPDRQETRSMRSKEDANDYRYFPDPDLLPVVIDAAWIADVRSKMPALPAQLREQWQGEFGLSAYDTQLLTQDRDTAKVFEELLAIVGKSLAKAAANLIAGELASSLNRAGIATADAPLKAEHLAPLLTRVADGTISNKIAKDIFAILWEEAIAGKAISTVDQVIDAKGLKQISDSGELEAMIDQVLVANEKSVEEFRSGKEKA
;
A
#
# COMPACT_ATOMS: atom_id res chain seq x y z
N PRO A 1 -7.92 -15.23 17.71
CA PRO A 1 -6.74 -16.03 17.33
C PRO A 1 -5.67 -15.89 18.42
N VAL A 2 -4.82 -16.93 18.55
CA VAL A 2 -3.68 -16.90 19.47
C VAL A 2 -2.45 -16.46 18.68
N MET A 3 -1.75 -15.45 19.21
CA MET A 3 -0.55 -14.87 18.60
C MET A 3 0.58 -14.88 19.64
N HIS A 4 1.83 -14.94 19.19
CA HIS A 4 2.98 -15.16 20.06
C HIS A 4 3.93 -13.96 20.16
N SER A 5 3.61 -12.88 19.46
CA SER A 5 4.39 -11.63 19.52
C SER A 5 3.53 -10.41 19.20
N ALA A 6 3.98 -9.22 19.64
CA ALA A 6 3.37 -7.96 19.27
C ALA A 6 3.37 -7.74 17.74
N ALA A 7 4.47 -8.11 17.07
CA ALA A 7 4.59 -7.99 15.61
C ALA A 7 3.56 -8.85 14.87
N GLU A 8 3.32 -10.09 15.34
CA GLU A 8 2.30 -10.98 14.77
C GLU A 8 0.89 -10.41 14.98
N ALA A 9 0.60 -9.87 16.17
CA ALA A 9 -0.67 -9.24 16.47
C ALA A 9 -0.94 -8.02 15.57
N VAL A 10 0.07 -7.18 15.36
CA VAL A 10 -0.01 -6.03 14.45
C VAL A 10 -0.19 -6.45 13.00
N ALA A 11 0.53 -7.48 12.55
CA ALA A 11 0.39 -8.01 11.19
C ALA A 11 -1.02 -8.54 10.93
N TYR A 12 -1.57 -9.29 11.89
CA TYR A 12 -2.95 -9.79 11.85
C TYR A 12 -3.97 -8.64 11.80
N ALA A 13 -3.83 -7.65 12.68
CA ALA A 13 -4.74 -6.51 12.74
C ALA A 13 -4.69 -5.69 11.43
N LYS A 14 -3.50 -5.47 10.87
CA LYS A 14 -3.31 -4.79 9.57
C LYS A 14 -3.95 -5.58 8.42
N ALA A 15 -3.78 -6.90 8.40
CA ALA A 15 -4.39 -7.74 7.37
C ALA A 15 -5.92 -7.68 7.41
N LEU A 16 -6.50 -7.75 8.60
CA LEU A 16 -7.95 -7.64 8.78
C LEU A 16 -8.45 -6.23 8.42
N HIS A 17 -7.74 -5.19 8.85
CA HIS A 17 -8.05 -3.80 8.50
C HIS A 17 -8.06 -3.61 6.97
N THR A 18 -7.00 -4.03 6.28
CA THR A 18 -6.93 -3.97 4.83
C THR A 18 -8.12 -4.69 4.18
N LEU A 19 -8.49 -5.86 4.70
CA LEU A 19 -9.60 -6.64 4.16
C LEU A 19 -10.95 -5.92 4.30
N VAL A 20 -11.27 -5.36 5.46
CA VAL A 20 -12.56 -4.70 5.69
C VAL A 20 -12.69 -3.38 4.92
N VAL A 21 -11.59 -2.65 4.77
CA VAL A 21 -11.53 -1.44 3.93
C VAL A 21 -11.66 -1.82 2.45
N TRP A 22 -10.96 -2.85 2.00
CA TRP A 22 -11.03 -3.37 0.63
C TRP A 22 -12.44 -3.78 0.22
N LEU A 23 -13.15 -4.44 1.12
CA LEU A 23 -14.54 -4.85 0.91
C LEU A 23 -15.55 -3.72 1.05
N GLY A 24 -15.12 -2.53 1.50
CA GLY A 24 -16.03 -1.40 1.75
C GLY A 24 -16.93 -1.60 2.96
N VAL A 25 -16.53 -2.46 3.93
CA VAL A 25 -17.28 -2.69 5.18
C VAL A 25 -17.19 -1.46 6.09
N CYS A 26 -16.01 -0.82 6.13
CA CYS A 26 -15.78 0.43 6.86
C CYS A 26 -14.60 1.19 6.24
N ASP A 27 -14.40 2.44 6.65
CA ASP A 27 -13.27 3.28 6.25
C ASP A 27 -11.96 2.93 6.97
N GLY A 28 -12.02 2.10 8.00
CA GLY A 28 -10.87 1.67 8.79
C GLY A 28 -10.32 2.71 9.76
N ASN A 29 -10.99 3.84 9.98
CA ASN A 29 -10.50 4.89 10.86
C ASN A 29 -10.49 4.42 12.33
N MET A 30 -9.31 4.13 12.86
CA MET A 30 -9.13 3.68 14.24
C MET A 30 -9.38 4.79 15.27
N GLN A 31 -9.13 6.04 14.91
CA GLN A 31 -9.31 7.18 15.82
C GLN A 31 -10.80 7.48 16.04
N GLU A 32 -11.60 7.33 14.98
CA GLU A 32 -13.06 7.52 15.04
C GLU A 32 -13.82 6.27 15.44
N GLY A 33 -13.11 5.14 15.59
CA GLY A 33 -13.69 3.89 16.06
C GLY A 33 -14.37 3.04 14.98
N SER A 34 -14.19 3.36 13.69
CA SER A 34 -14.68 2.54 12.58
C SER A 34 -13.99 1.18 12.53
N PHE A 35 -12.73 1.11 12.96
CA PHE A 35 -12.00 -0.12 13.21
C PHE A 35 -11.43 -0.11 14.63
N ARG A 36 -11.83 -1.09 15.44
CA ARG A 36 -11.43 -1.17 16.84
C ARG A 36 -10.78 -2.51 17.13
N CYS A 37 -9.72 -2.49 17.93
CA CYS A 37 -9.11 -3.69 18.46
C CYS A 37 -8.78 -3.51 19.94
N ASP A 38 -9.01 -4.56 20.72
CA ASP A 38 -8.57 -4.69 22.09
C ASP A 38 -7.60 -5.87 22.14
N ALA A 39 -6.54 -5.78 22.97
CA ALA A 39 -5.57 -6.85 23.11
C ALA A 39 -5.75 -7.58 24.44
N ASN A 40 -5.79 -8.91 24.39
CA ASN A 40 -5.70 -9.74 25.59
C ASN A 40 -4.28 -10.31 25.66
N VAL A 41 -3.54 -9.93 26.69
CA VAL A 41 -2.14 -10.30 26.88
C VAL A 41 -1.98 -11.17 28.11
N SER A 42 -1.29 -12.30 27.97
CA SER A 42 -0.84 -13.15 29.07
C SER A 42 0.55 -13.69 28.80
N VAL A 43 1.33 -13.93 29.83
CA VAL A 43 2.65 -14.56 29.73
C VAL A 43 2.63 -15.90 30.45
N ARG A 44 3.49 -16.83 30.01
CA ARG A 44 3.68 -18.14 30.65
C ARG A 44 5.13 -18.60 30.48
N PRO A 45 5.65 -19.43 31.40
CA PRO A 45 6.94 -20.06 31.25
C PRO A 45 7.04 -20.88 29.95
N LEU A 46 8.22 -20.94 29.38
CA LEU A 46 8.47 -21.78 28.19
C LEU A 46 8.16 -23.26 28.52
N GLY A 47 7.39 -23.91 27.66
CA GLY A 47 6.97 -25.32 27.83
C GLY A 47 5.66 -25.50 28.59
N GLN A 48 5.13 -24.50 29.26
CA GLN A 48 3.80 -24.58 29.87
C GLN A 48 2.71 -24.57 28.79
N LYS A 49 1.74 -25.50 28.87
CA LYS A 49 0.63 -25.59 27.91
C LYS A 49 -0.49 -24.61 28.20
N GLU A 50 -0.83 -24.44 29.45
CA GLU A 50 -1.90 -23.55 29.91
C GLU A 50 -1.48 -22.10 29.80
N PHE A 51 -2.42 -21.24 29.38
CA PHE A 51 -2.19 -19.79 29.33
C PHE A 51 -2.07 -19.21 30.75
N GLY A 52 -1.29 -18.17 30.89
CA GLY A 52 -1.27 -17.34 32.08
C GLY A 52 -2.52 -16.47 32.22
N THR A 53 -2.63 -15.78 33.35
CA THR A 53 -3.72 -14.83 33.60
C THR A 53 -3.63 -13.68 32.60
N ARG A 54 -4.74 -13.40 31.94
CA ARG A 54 -4.81 -12.37 30.90
C ARG A 54 -5.21 -11.00 31.46
N CYS A 55 -4.62 -9.95 30.88
CA CYS A 55 -5.11 -8.58 30.99
C CYS A 55 -5.65 -8.12 29.64
N GLU A 56 -6.81 -7.46 29.65
CA GLU A 56 -7.38 -6.83 28.46
C GLU A 56 -6.88 -5.40 28.38
N ILE A 57 -6.30 -5.02 27.23
CA ILE A 57 -5.79 -3.66 27.00
C ILE A 57 -6.71 -2.94 26.04
N LYS A 58 -7.16 -1.76 26.42
CA LYS A 58 -8.03 -0.86 25.65
C LYS A 58 -7.32 0.43 25.25
N ASN A 59 -8.00 1.26 24.44
CA ASN A 59 -7.49 2.53 23.90
C ASN A 59 -6.36 2.36 22.88
N LEU A 60 -6.49 1.35 22.02
CA LEU A 60 -5.51 1.01 20.99
C LEU A 60 -5.90 1.65 19.65
N ASN A 61 -5.78 2.97 19.56
CA ASN A 61 -6.30 3.77 18.44
C ASN A 61 -5.32 3.87 17.25
N SER A 62 -4.27 3.06 17.24
CA SER A 62 -3.34 2.90 16.11
C SER A 62 -2.60 1.56 16.21
N PHE A 63 -2.06 1.09 15.10
CA PHE A 63 -1.23 -0.13 15.09
C PHE A 63 0.06 0.05 15.90
N ARG A 64 0.59 1.26 15.97
CA ARG A 64 1.73 1.57 16.83
C ARG A 64 1.37 1.42 18.30
N PHE A 65 0.23 1.95 18.72
CA PHE A 65 -0.24 1.81 20.11
C PHE A 65 -0.54 0.36 20.48
N LEU A 66 -1.07 -0.43 19.53
CA LEU A 66 -1.26 -1.87 19.71
C LEU A 66 0.08 -2.57 20.01
N GLU A 67 1.12 -2.27 19.22
CA GLU A 67 2.45 -2.87 19.39
C GLU A 67 3.08 -2.48 20.73
N GLU A 68 3.15 -1.17 21.00
CA GLU A 68 3.75 -0.61 22.22
C GLU A 68 3.04 -1.12 23.48
N ALA A 69 1.70 -1.16 23.46
CA ALA A 69 0.91 -1.63 24.58
C ALA A 69 1.13 -3.11 24.90
N ILE A 70 1.18 -3.96 23.87
CA ILE A 70 1.48 -5.40 24.04
C ILE A 70 2.89 -5.59 24.59
N GLN A 71 3.87 -4.88 24.03
CA GLN A 71 5.27 -4.97 24.50
C GLN A 71 5.43 -4.51 25.94
N TYR A 72 4.76 -3.42 26.32
CA TYR A 72 4.76 -2.93 27.70
C TYR A 72 4.13 -3.96 28.63
N GLU A 73 2.96 -4.45 28.30
CA GLU A 73 2.21 -5.37 29.17
C GLU A 73 2.93 -6.71 29.35
N VAL A 74 3.57 -7.23 28.30
CA VAL A 74 4.41 -8.43 28.39
C VAL A 74 5.54 -8.22 29.40
N ARG A 75 6.27 -7.11 29.32
CA ARG A 75 7.35 -6.78 30.26
C ARG A 75 6.84 -6.65 31.68
N ARG A 76 5.76 -5.88 31.89
CA ARG A 76 5.16 -5.68 33.18
C ARG A 76 4.74 -7.01 33.85
N GLN A 77 4.12 -7.92 33.07
CA GLN A 77 3.71 -9.21 33.62
C GLN A 77 4.89 -10.11 33.98
N ILE A 78 5.95 -10.10 33.15
CA ILE A 78 7.19 -10.84 33.44
C ILE A 78 7.82 -10.33 34.73
N GLU A 79 8.07 -9.02 34.81
CA GLU A 79 8.67 -8.38 35.98
C GLU A 79 7.87 -8.69 37.28
N LEU A 80 6.53 -8.54 37.20
CA LEU A 80 5.66 -8.84 38.34
C LEU A 80 5.79 -10.29 38.81
N ILE A 81 5.87 -11.25 37.88
CA ILE A 81 5.98 -12.67 38.21
C ILE A 81 7.38 -12.99 38.75
N GLU A 82 8.43 -12.43 38.20
CA GLU A 82 9.82 -12.61 38.65
C GLU A 82 10.05 -12.02 40.03
N ASP A 83 9.35 -10.94 40.37
CA ASP A 83 9.32 -10.35 41.74
C ASP A 83 8.44 -11.13 42.74
N GLY A 84 7.89 -12.27 42.32
CA GLY A 84 7.06 -13.12 43.18
C GLY A 84 5.59 -12.68 43.31
N GLY A 85 5.16 -11.70 42.52
CA GLY A 85 3.78 -11.26 42.44
C GLY A 85 2.90 -12.16 41.56
N THR A 86 1.62 -11.80 41.47
CA THR A 86 0.63 -12.55 40.69
C THR A 86 -0.12 -11.59 39.76
N VAL A 87 -0.24 -11.96 38.48
CA VAL A 87 -1.04 -11.21 37.53
C VAL A 87 -2.53 -11.38 37.85
N ILE A 88 -3.24 -10.27 37.99
CA ILE A 88 -4.68 -10.23 38.21
C ILE A 88 -5.39 -9.99 36.89
N GLN A 89 -6.51 -10.70 36.67
CA GLN A 89 -7.34 -10.47 35.50
C GLN A 89 -8.05 -9.13 35.60
N GLU A 90 -7.66 -8.18 34.78
CA GLU A 90 -8.19 -6.82 34.77
C GLU A 90 -8.25 -6.22 33.36
N THR A 91 -9.01 -5.13 33.24
CA THR A 91 -8.97 -4.26 32.08
C THR A 91 -8.01 -3.11 32.35
N ARG A 92 -7.09 -2.89 31.43
CA ARG A 92 -6.09 -1.82 31.47
C ARG A 92 -6.28 -0.86 30.31
N LEU A 93 -5.96 0.40 30.53
CA LEU A 93 -5.98 1.45 29.50
C LEU A 93 -4.56 1.77 29.09
N TYR A 94 -4.27 1.76 27.79
CA TYR A 94 -2.99 2.25 27.28
C TYR A 94 -2.96 3.78 27.27
N ASP A 95 -1.90 4.34 27.84
CA ASP A 95 -1.59 5.77 27.86
C ASP A 95 -0.44 6.02 26.89
N PRO A 96 -0.69 6.63 25.70
CA PRO A 96 0.34 6.85 24.69
C PRO A 96 1.38 7.90 25.10
N ASP A 97 1.02 8.86 25.98
CA ASP A 97 1.93 9.91 26.41
C ASP A 97 2.97 9.39 27.40
N ARG A 98 2.57 8.43 28.22
CA ARG A 98 3.45 7.77 29.19
C ARG A 98 4.01 6.45 28.71
N GLN A 99 3.48 5.93 27.59
CA GLN A 99 3.83 4.63 27.02
C GLN A 99 3.67 3.47 28.04
N GLU A 100 2.61 3.52 28.83
CA GLU A 100 2.32 2.54 29.87
C GLU A 100 0.85 2.09 29.84
N THR A 101 0.56 0.95 30.48
CA THR A 101 -0.83 0.55 30.74
C THR A 101 -1.18 0.84 32.20
N ARG A 102 -2.42 1.35 32.44
CA ARG A 102 -2.94 1.60 33.77
C ARG A 102 -4.21 0.79 34.02
N SER A 103 -4.36 0.25 35.24
CA SER A 103 -5.60 -0.44 35.61
C SER A 103 -6.78 0.53 35.52
N MET A 104 -7.85 0.10 34.87
CA MET A 104 -9.12 0.86 34.84
C MET A 104 -10.09 0.40 35.89
N ARG A 105 -10.25 -0.92 36.03
CA ARG A 105 -11.24 -1.55 36.88
C ARG A 105 -10.92 -3.03 36.97
N SER A 106 -11.04 -3.62 38.16
CA SER A 106 -11.13 -5.06 38.30
C SER A 106 -12.45 -5.54 37.72
N LYS A 107 -12.44 -6.56 36.88
CA LYS A 107 -13.65 -7.23 36.40
C LYS A 107 -14.15 -8.13 37.52
N GLU A 108 -14.82 -7.54 38.51
CA GLU A 108 -15.74 -8.31 39.33
C GLU A 108 -17.02 -8.48 38.49
N ASP A 109 -17.25 -9.71 38.05
CA ASP A 109 -18.49 -10.21 37.44
C ASP A 109 -19.06 -9.41 36.25
N ALA A 110 -18.44 -9.60 35.07
CA ALA A 110 -19.09 -9.26 33.81
C ALA A 110 -20.03 -10.41 33.38
N ASN A 111 -21.09 -10.63 34.11
CA ASN A 111 -21.99 -11.78 33.93
C ASN A 111 -23.18 -11.52 32.98
N ASP A 112 -23.32 -10.32 32.40
CA ASP A 112 -24.47 -10.05 31.57
C ASP A 112 -24.08 -9.37 30.25
N TYR A 113 -23.73 -10.17 29.24
CA TYR A 113 -23.58 -9.71 27.87
C TYR A 113 -24.90 -9.68 27.09
N ARG A 114 -26.06 -9.86 27.73
CA ARG A 114 -27.37 -9.80 27.12
C ARG A 114 -27.48 -10.62 25.82
N TYR A 115 -27.02 -11.87 25.87
CA TYR A 115 -27.18 -12.82 24.77
C TYR A 115 -28.61 -13.35 24.68
N PHE A 116 -29.57 -12.47 24.54
CA PHE A 116 -30.96 -12.83 24.30
C PHE A 116 -31.43 -12.13 23.01
N PRO A 117 -32.35 -12.73 22.25
CA PRO A 117 -32.93 -12.10 21.09
C PRO A 117 -33.60 -10.79 21.45
N ASP A 118 -33.34 -9.73 20.66
CA ASP A 118 -34.06 -8.47 20.78
C ASP A 118 -35.53 -8.72 20.39
N PRO A 119 -36.50 -8.39 21.23
CA PRO A 119 -37.92 -8.66 20.94
C PRO A 119 -38.47 -7.86 19.76
N ASP A 120 -37.82 -6.76 19.40
CA ASP A 120 -38.23 -5.88 18.28
C ASP A 120 -37.61 -6.31 16.95
N LEU A 121 -36.66 -7.26 16.96
CA LEU A 121 -35.99 -7.75 15.76
C LEU A 121 -36.49 -9.15 15.36
N LEU A 122 -36.88 -9.29 14.11
CA LEU A 122 -37.19 -10.59 13.55
C LEU A 122 -35.93 -11.41 13.29
N PRO A 123 -35.99 -12.75 13.42
CA PRO A 123 -34.85 -13.60 13.06
C PRO A 123 -34.42 -13.37 11.61
N VAL A 124 -33.13 -13.14 11.41
CA VAL A 124 -32.53 -13.04 10.07
C VAL A 124 -32.18 -14.44 9.59
N VAL A 125 -32.78 -14.85 8.49
CA VAL A 125 -32.50 -16.14 7.83
C VAL A 125 -31.56 -15.89 6.66
N ILE A 126 -30.31 -16.36 6.77
CA ILE A 126 -29.31 -16.27 5.72
C ILE A 126 -29.25 -17.64 5.03
N ASP A 127 -29.87 -17.75 3.87
CA ASP A 127 -29.89 -18.98 3.08
C ASP A 127 -28.66 -19.12 2.15
N ALA A 128 -28.54 -20.29 1.54
CA ALA A 128 -27.43 -20.57 0.62
C ALA A 128 -27.44 -19.68 -0.64
N ALA A 129 -28.64 -19.27 -1.07
CA ALA A 129 -28.81 -18.42 -2.24
C ALA A 129 -28.27 -17.00 -1.98
N TRP A 130 -28.55 -16.44 -0.80
CA TRP A 130 -28.02 -15.15 -0.38
C TRP A 130 -26.48 -15.20 -0.27
N ILE A 131 -25.93 -16.24 0.35
CA ILE A 131 -24.47 -16.42 0.44
C ILE A 131 -23.83 -16.53 -0.96
N ALA A 132 -24.45 -17.27 -1.88
CA ALA A 132 -23.97 -17.40 -3.26
C ALA A 132 -24.01 -16.06 -4.01
N ASP A 133 -25.08 -15.29 -3.84
CA ASP A 133 -25.21 -13.95 -4.45
C ASP A 133 -24.13 -12.99 -3.95
N VAL A 134 -23.91 -12.90 -2.64
CA VAL A 134 -22.84 -12.07 -2.06
C VAL A 134 -21.49 -12.53 -2.58
N ARG A 135 -21.20 -13.83 -2.59
CA ARG A 135 -19.94 -14.38 -3.08
C ARG A 135 -19.68 -14.04 -4.54
N SER A 136 -20.73 -14.05 -5.39
CA SER A 136 -20.61 -13.72 -6.81
C SER A 136 -20.28 -12.24 -7.06
N LYS A 137 -20.59 -11.36 -6.12
CA LYS A 137 -20.38 -9.91 -6.19
C LYS A 137 -19.10 -9.46 -5.47
N MET A 138 -18.46 -10.36 -4.73
CA MET A 138 -17.22 -10.01 -4.02
C MET A 138 -16.11 -9.70 -5.02
N PRO A 139 -15.35 -8.62 -4.81
CA PRO A 139 -14.12 -8.38 -5.59
C PRO A 139 -13.07 -9.44 -5.25
N ALA A 140 -12.12 -9.65 -6.17
CA ALA A 140 -10.93 -10.41 -5.85
C ALA A 140 -10.19 -9.78 -4.65
N LEU A 141 -9.74 -10.60 -3.72
CA LEU A 141 -9.08 -10.15 -2.50
C LEU A 141 -7.61 -9.83 -2.76
N PRO A 142 -6.97 -8.96 -1.95
CA PRO A 142 -5.57 -8.57 -2.14
C PRO A 142 -4.60 -9.76 -2.27
N ALA A 143 -4.81 -10.81 -1.47
CA ALA A 143 -3.96 -12.01 -1.54
C ALA A 143 -4.11 -12.75 -2.87
N GLN A 144 -5.34 -12.86 -3.39
CA GLN A 144 -5.63 -13.50 -4.67
C GLN A 144 -5.02 -12.72 -5.84
N LEU A 145 -5.16 -11.39 -5.83
CA LEU A 145 -4.56 -10.52 -6.85
C LEU A 145 -3.04 -10.60 -6.83
N ARG A 146 -2.42 -10.62 -5.66
CA ARG A 146 -0.95 -10.80 -5.54
C ARG A 146 -0.47 -12.11 -6.13
N GLU A 147 -1.13 -13.21 -5.79
CA GLU A 147 -0.80 -14.53 -6.35
C GLU A 147 -0.99 -14.54 -7.86
N GLN A 148 -2.11 -14.04 -8.35
CA GLN A 148 -2.41 -13.95 -9.77
C GLN A 148 -1.36 -13.12 -10.52
N TRP A 149 -1.07 -11.89 -10.06
CA TRP A 149 -0.17 -10.98 -10.78
C TRP A 149 1.30 -11.42 -10.71
N GLN A 150 1.70 -12.13 -9.65
CA GLN A 150 3.02 -12.77 -9.62
C GLN A 150 3.10 -13.92 -10.64
N GLY A 151 2.07 -14.76 -10.69
CA GLY A 151 2.04 -15.91 -11.60
C GLY A 151 1.84 -15.54 -13.06
N GLU A 152 0.91 -14.61 -13.37
CA GLU A 152 0.55 -14.27 -14.75
C GLU A 152 1.46 -13.21 -15.38
N PHE A 153 1.96 -12.25 -14.58
CA PHE A 153 2.69 -11.08 -15.10
C PHE A 153 4.16 -11.07 -14.67
N GLY A 154 4.58 -12.03 -13.83
CA GLY A 154 5.94 -12.10 -13.31
C GLY A 154 6.34 -10.92 -12.41
N LEU A 155 5.37 -10.25 -11.79
CA LEU A 155 5.64 -9.15 -10.86
C LEU A 155 6.27 -9.69 -9.58
N SER A 156 7.14 -8.89 -8.94
CA SER A 156 7.70 -9.25 -7.65
C SER A 156 6.66 -9.19 -6.52
N ALA A 157 6.92 -9.88 -5.42
CA ALA A 157 6.08 -9.79 -4.22
C ALA A 157 5.97 -8.34 -3.71
N TYR A 158 7.04 -7.56 -3.84
CA TYR A 158 7.07 -6.14 -3.49
C TYR A 158 6.14 -5.32 -4.39
N ASP A 159 6.22 -5.48 -5.71
CA ASP A 159 5.37 -4.75 -6.65
C ASP A 159 3.88 -5.04 -6.37
N THR A 160 3.54 -6.33 -6.24
CA THR A 160 2.15 -6.73 -6.00
C THR A 160 1.63 -6.28 -4.64
N GLN A 161 2.50 -6.19 -3.62
CA GLN A 161 2.14 -5.63 -2.33
C GLN A 161 1.82 -4.14 -2.44
N LEU A 162 2.61 -3.36 -3.17
CA LEU A 162 2.35 -1.94 -3.40
C LEU A 162 1.04 -1.72 -4.17
N LEU A 163 0.83 -2.46 -5.24
CA LEU A 163 -0.37 -2.35 -6.08
C LEU A 163 -1.65 -2.80 -5.36
N THR A 164 -1.55 -3.59 -4.31
CA THR A 164 -2.70 -4.06 -3.51
C THR A 164 -2.79 -3.42 -2.12
N GLN A 165 -2.16 -2.26 -1.92
CA GLN A 165 -2.28 -1.49 -0.66
C GLN A 165 -3.71 -1.00 -0.44
N ASP A 166 -4.35 -0.55 -1.51
CA ASP A 166 -5.74 -0.12 -1.55
C ASP A 166 -6.40 -0.58 -2.86
N ARG A 167 -7.72 -0.60 -2.83
CA ARG A 167 -8.52 -1.10 -3.96
C ARG A 167 -8.42 -0.20 -5.20
N ASP A 168 -8.30 1.10 -5.01
CA ASP A 168 -8.26 2.05 -6.12
C ASP A 168 -6.95 1.96 -6.87
N THR A 169 -5.83 1.76 -6.19
CA THR A 169 -4.53 1.49 -6.80
C THR A 169 -4.56 0.20 -7.63
N ALA A 170 -5.16 -0.87 -7.09
CA ALA A 170 -5.34 -2.11 -7.84
C ALA A 170 -6.19 -1.91 -9.10
N LYS A 171 -7.28 -1.17 -8.99
CA LYS A 171 -8.16 -0.85 -10.10
C LYS A 171 -7.46 -0.05 -11.19
N VAL A 172 -6.69 0.97 -10.84
CA VAL A 172 -5.89 1.74 -11.81
C VAL A 172 -4.91 0.83 -12.55
N PHE A 173 -4.28 -0.13 -11.85
CA PHE A 173 -3.39 -1.09 -12.46
C PHE A 173 -4.12 -2.01 -13.46
N GLU A 174 -5.28 -2.56 -13.08
CA GLU A 174 -6.09 -3.41 -13.95
C GLU A 174 -6.60 -2.65 -15.19
N GLU A 175 -7.10 -1.42 -15.00
CA GLU A 175 -7.54 -0.55 -16.10
C GLU A 175 -6.39 -0.23 -17.06
N LEU A 176 -5.21 0.07 -16.52
CA LEU A 176 -4.03 0.35 -17.34
C LEU A 176 -3.59 -0.89 -18.12
N LEU A 177 -3.57 -2.06 -17.50
CA LEU A 177 -3.27 -3.33 -18.18
C LEU A 177 -4.26 -3.69 -19.27
N ALA A 178 -5.54 -3.38 -19.08
CA ALA A 178 -6.56 -3.60 -20.09
C ALA A 178 -6.28 -2.82 -21.39
N ILE A 179 -5.61 -1.67 -21.28
CA ILE A 179 -5.24 -0.84 -22.44
C ILE A 179 -3.90 -1.28 -23.03
N VAL A 180 -2.85 -1.43 -22.20
CA VAL A 180 -1.48 -1.63 -22.69
C VAL A 180 -1.09 -3.11 -22.86
N GLY A 181 -1.87 -4.02 -22.30
CA GLY A 181 -1.62 -5.45 -22.36
C GLY A 181 -0.61 -5.96 -21.33
N LYS A 182 -0.59 -7.28 -21.15
CA LYS A 182 0.20 -7.98 -20.11
C LYS A 182 1.72 -7.80 -20.25
N SER A 183 2.23 -7.62 -21.45
CA SER A 183 3.66 -7.42 -21.70
C SER A 183 4.24 -6.17 -21.03
N LEU A 184 3.41 -5.17 -20.76
CA LEU A 184 3.81 -3.93 -20.09
C LEU A 184 3.45 -3.89 -18.60
N ALA A 185 3.06 -5.01 -17.99
CA ALA A 185 2.66 -5.08 -16.60
C ALA A 185 3.71 -4.52 -15.64
N LYS A 186 4.99 -4.85 -15.84
CA LYS A 186 6.09 -4.33 -15.00
C LYS A 186 6.27 -2.82 -15.16
N ALA A 187 6.16 -2.32 -16.39
CA ALA A 187 6.26 -0.88 -16.66
C ALA A 187 5.06 -0.12 -16.04
N ALA A 188 3.85 -0.69 -16.14
CA ALA A 188 2.65 -0.16 -15.51
C ALA A 188 2.77 -0.11 -13.97
N ALA A 189 3.25 -1.21 -13.36
CA ALA A 189 3.51 -1.26 -11.93
C ALA A 189 4.50 -0.18 -11.48
N ASN A 190 5.60 0.00 -12.21
CA ASN A 190 6.61 1.01 -11.90
C ASN A 190 6.05 2.43 -12.03
N LEU A 191 5.26 2.72 -13.06
CA LEU A 191 4.64 4.04 -13.25
C LEU A 191 3.67 4.38 -12.11
N ILE A 192 2.83 3.41 -11.70
CA ILE A 192 1.86 3.61 -10.62
C ILE A 192 2.58 3.78 -9.28
N ALA A 193 3.48 2.85 -8.92
CA ALA A 193 4.20 2.88 -7.64
C ALA A 193 5.22 4.04 -7.54
N GLY A 194 5.72 4.52 -8.66
CA GLY A 194 6.68 5.63 -8.74
C GLY A 194 6.00 6.97 -8.95
N GLU A 195 5.81 7.35 -10.21
CA GLU A 195 5.41 8.71 -10.59
C GLU A 195 4.00 9.07 -10.08
N LEU A 196 3.03 8.18 -10.27
CA LEU A 196 1.65 8.44 -9.86
C LEU A 196 1.54 8.53 -8.34
N ALA A 197 2.02 7.52 -7.60
CA ALA A 197 1.96 7.51 -6.14
C ALA A 197 2.71 8.71 -5.51
N SER A 198 3.89 9.05 -6.04
CA SER A 198 4.67 10.22 -5.58
C SER A 198 3.91 11.52 -5.78
N SER A 199 3.22 11.69 -6.92
CA SER A 199 2.47 12.90 -7.24
C SER A 199 1.19 13.01 -6.42
N LEU A 200 0.48 11.91 -6.22
CA LEU A 200 -0.70 11.83 -5.34
C LEU A 200 -0.34 12.19 -3.90
N ASN A 201 0.71 11.57 -3.35
CA ASN A 201 1.17 11.83 -1.99
C ASN A 201 1.57 13.31 -1.79
N ARG A 202 2.27 13.89 -2.74
CA ARG A 202 2.71 15.30 -2.69
C ARG A 202 1.55 16.28 -2.75
N ALA A 203 0.49 15.92 -3.49
CA ALA A 203 -0.72 16.71 -3.61
C ALA A 203 -1.75 16.44 -2.49
N GLY A 204 -1.56 15.40 -1.67
CA GLY A 204 -2.53 14.98 -0.66
C GLY A 204 -3.84 14.45 -1.27
N ILE A 205 -3.77 13.84 -2.46
CA ILE A 205 -4.92 13.33 -3.21
C ILE A 205 -4.99 11.81 -3.06
N ALA A 206 -6.17 11.28 -2.78
CA ALA A 206 -6.40 9.83 -2.78
C ALA A 206 -6.36 9.25 -4.19
N THR A 207 -5.98 7.97 -4.34
CA THR A 207 -5.90 7.30 -5.66
C THR A 207 -7.25 7.30 -6.40
N ALA A 208 -8.37 7.19 -5.68
CA ALA A 208 -9.71 7.28 -6.24
C ALA A 208 -9.96 8.60 -7.00
N ASP A 209 -9.41 9.69 -6.48
CA ASP A 209 -9.57 11.05 -7.01
C ASP A 209 -8.42 11.46 -7.95
N ALA A 210 -7.56 10.50 -8.34
CA ALA A 210 -6.43 10.77 -9.24
C ALA A 210 -6.90 11.52 -10.49
N PRO A 211 -6.30 12.68 -10.81
CA PRO A 211 -6.73 13.47 -11.97
C PRO A 211 -6.32 12.84 -13.31
N LEU A 212 -5.23 12.06 -13.32
CA LEU A 212 -4.82 11.27 -14.47
C LEU A 212 -5.39 9.85 -14.36
N LYS A 213 -6.15 9.44 -15.38
CA LYS A 213 -6.74 8.10 -15.48
C LYS A 213 -5.88 7.19 -16.36
N ALA A 214 -6.18 5.90 -16.38
CA ALA A 214 -5.45 4.90 -17.17
C ALA A 214 -5.28 5.29 -18.64
N GLU A 215 -6.27 5.93 -19.25
CA GLU A 215 -6.22 6.43 -20.63
C GLU A 215 -5.16 7.51 -20.88
N HIS A 216 -4.85 8.33 -19.87
CA HIS A 216 -3.77 9.33 -19.97
C HIS A 216 -2.39 8.71 -19.75
N LEU A 217 -2.31 7.64 -18.94
CA LEU A 217 -1.06 6.96 -18.59
C LEU A 217 -0.61 5.93 -19.63
N ALA A 218 -1.57 5.26 -20.28
CA ALA A 218 -1.27 4.18 -21.24
C ALA A 218 -0.39 4.62 -22.40
N PRO A 219 -0.60 5.79 -23.05
CA PRO A 219 0.26 6.23 -24.12
C PRO A 219 1.72 6.44 -23.71
N LEU A 220 2.00 6.85 -22.45
CA LEU A 220 3.37 6.97 -21.95
C LEU A 220 4.11 5.62 -22.04
N LEU A 221 3.46 4.55 -21.55
CA LEU A 221 4.02 3.21 -21.58
C LEU A 221 4.20 2.68 -23.01
N THR A 222 3.22 2.94 -23.86
CA THR A 222 3.26 2.49 -25.26
C THR A 222 4.39 3.18 -26.01
N ARG A 223 4.58 4.51 -25.84
CA ARG A 223 5.64 5.27 -26.51
C ARG A 223 7.04 4.96 -25.97
N VAL A 224 7.16 4.51 -24.74
CA VAL A 224 8.43 3.95 -24.24
C VAL A 224 8.70 2.57 -24.84
N ALA A 225 7.67 1.72 -24.92
CA ALA A 225 7.82 0.36 -25.42
C ALA A 225 8.15 0.30 -26.91
N ASP A 226 7.61 1.22 -27.73
CA ASP A 226 7.89 1.33 -29.16
C ASP A 226 9.19 2.11 -29.48
N GLY A 227 9.89 2.63 -28.45
CA GLY A 227 11.13 3.38 -28.60
C GLY A 227 10.97 4.83 -29.04
N THR A 228 9.75 5.35 -29.16
CA THR A 228 9.49 6.74 -29.54
C THR A 228 10.08 7.72 -28.53
N ILE A 229 10.01 7.39 -27.23
CA ILE A 229 10.56 8.18 -26.14
C ILE A 229 11.33 7.30 -25.14
N SER A 230 12.27 7.91 -24.42
CA SER A 230 12.96 7.26 -23.31
C SER A 230 12.12 7.31 -22.03
N ASN A 231 12.46 6.46 -21.04
CA ASN A 231 11.85 6.52 -19.69
C ASN A 231 11.99 7.91 -19.03
N LYS A 232 13.09 8.61 -19.27
CA LYS A 232 13.30 9.97 -18.75
C LYS A 232 12.28 10.94 -19.37
N ILE A 233 12.14 10.90 -20.68
CA ILE A 233 11.17 11.73 -21.40
C ILE A 233 9.73 11.41 -20.95
N ALA A 234 9.41 10.14 -20.73
CA ALA A 234 8.09 9.75 -20.24
C ALA A 234 7.77 10.38 -18.86
N LYS A 235 8.76 10.47 -17.97
CA LYS A 235 8.61 11.17 -16.68
C LYS A 235 8.38 12.68 -16.86
N ASP A 236 9.11 13.30 -17.75
CA ASP A 236 8.96 14.73 -18.05
C ASP A 236 7.55 15.01 -18.62
N ILE A 237 7.07 14.14 -19.52
CA ILE A 237 5.72 14.26 -20.08
C ILE A 237 4.67 14.01 -18.99
N PHE A 238 4.84 12.99 -18.14
CA PHE A 238 3.94 12.74 -17.02
C PHE A 238 3.80 13.98 -16.12
N ALA A 239 4.90 14.65 -15.82
CA ALA A 239 4.89 15.88 -15.01
C ALA A 239 4.05 16.99 -15.66
N ILE A 240 4.15 17.15 -16.99
CA ILE A 240 3.35 18.14 -17.73
C ILE A 240 1.86 17.81 -17.64
N LEU A 241 1.48 16.54 -17.93
CA LEU A 241 0.08 16.10 -17.87
C LEU A 241 -0.47 16.26 -16.45
N TRP A 242 0.35 15.98 -15.45
CA TRP A 242 -0.02 16.16 -14.04
C TRP A 242 -0.30 17.62 -13.69
N GLU A 243 0.58 18.53 -14.10
CA GLU A 243 0.40 19.97 -13.88
C GLU A 243 -0.85 20.52 -14.58
N GLU A 244 -1.12 20.09 -15.82
CA GLU A 244 -2.34 20.46 -16.54
C GLU A 244 -3.58 19.99 -15.81
N ALA A 245 -3.58 18.72 -15.37
CA ALA A 245 -4.70 18.09 -14.67
C ALA A 245 -5.00 18.78 -13.33
N ILE A 246 -3.98 19.04 -12.51
CA ILE A 246 -4.13 19.73 -11.21
C ILE A 246 -4.59 21.18 -11.42
N ALA A 247 -4.14 21.84 -12.48
CA ALA A 247 -4.57 23.20 -12.82
C ALA A 247 -6.01 23.27 -13.40
N GLY A 248 -6.70 22.13 -13.54
CA GLY A 248 -8.05 22.06 -14.15
C GLY A 248 -8.06 22.44 -15.65
N LYS A 249 -6.93 22.34 -16.31
CA LYS A 249 -6.82 22.58 -17.76
C LYS A 249 -7.22 21.32 -18.54
N ALA A 250 -7.46 21.49 -19.84
CA ALA A 250 -7.56 20.36 -20.75
C ALA A 250 -6.21 19.61 -20.76
N ILE A 251 -6.25 18.30 -20.50
CA ILE A 251 -5.05 17.46 -20.47
C ILE A 251 -4.62 17.21 -21.91
N SER A 252 -3.38 17.57 -22.24
CA SER A 252 -2.77 17.29 -23.54
C SER A 252 -2.61 15.78 -23.74
N THR A 253 -2.64 15.33 -25.00
CA THR A 253 -2.21 13.96 -25.29
C THR A 253 -0.69 13.83 -25.24
N VAL A 254 -0.18 12.62 -24.93
CA VAL A 254 1.25 12.35 -24.92
C VAL A 254 1.90 12.74 -26.26
N ASP A 255 1.25 12.40 -27.39
CA ASP A 255 1.75 12.72 -28.73
C ASP A 255 1.81 14.24 -28.99
N GLN A 256 0.80 15.00 -28.51
CA GLN A 256 0.84 16.46 -28.61
C GLN A 256 2.04 17.06 -27.87
N VAL A 257 2.36 16.55 -26.67
CA VAL A 257 3.53 17.01 -25.92
C VAL A 257 4.83 16.62 -26.59
N ILE A 258 4.92 15.40 -27.16
CA ILE A 258 6.07 14.93 -27.91
C ILE A 258 6.33 15.85 -29.12
N ASP A 259 5.31 16.10 -29.91
CA ASP A 259 5.44 16.92 -31.14
C ASP A 259 5.73 18.39 -30.81
N ALA A 260 5.04 18.98 -29.83
CA ALA A 260 5.23 20.38 -29.45
C ALA A 260 6.64 20.67 -28.89
N LYS A 261 7.26 19.68 -28.26
CA LYS A 261 8.59 19.83 -27.62
C LYS A 261 9.72 19.16 -28.40
N GLY A 262 9.43 18.50 -29.52
CA GLY A 262 10.42 17.80 -30.32
C GLY A 262 11.12 16.66 -29.57
N LEU A 263 10.38 15.88 -28.77
CA LEU A 263 10.93 14.90 -27.83
C LEU A 263 11.09 13.49 -28.44
N LYS A 264 10.91 13.33 -29.74
CA LYS A 264 11.14 12.03 -30.40
C LYS A 264 12.58 11.60 -30.24
N GLN A 265 12.78 10.37 -29.79
CA GLN A 265 14.12 9.79 -29.71
C GLN A 265 14.62 9.50 -31.12
N ILE A 266 15.80 10.04 -31.44
CA ILE A 266 16.48 9.74 -32.71
C ILE A 266 17.08 8.34 -32.55
N SER A 267 16.46 7.35 -33.19
CA SER A 267 16.93 5.95 -33.21
C SER A 267 17.58 5.55 -34.56
N ASP A 268 17.55 6.44 -35.53
CA ASP A 268 18.22 6.20 -36.81
C ASP A 268 19.75 6.36 -36.66
N SER A 269 20.46 5.25 -36.85
CA SER A 269 21.94 5.22 -36.77
C SER A 269 22.59 6.20 -37.75
N GLY A 270 21.98 6.43 -38.91
CA GLY A 270 22.48 7.38 -39.90
C GLY A 270 22.36 8.85 -39.46
N GLU A 271 21.24 9.22 -38.82
CA GLU A 271 21.10 10.56 -38.25
C GLU A 271 22.02 10.78 -37.05
N LEU A 272 22.21 9.74 -36.20
CA LEU A 272 23.14 9.79 -35.08
C LEU A 272 24.60 9.93 -35.56
N GLU A 273 25.01 9.17 -36.58
CA GLU A 273 26.34 9.30 -37.18
C GLU A 273 26.53 10.69 -37.76
N ALA A 274 25.56 11.23 -38.49
CA ALA A 274 25.65 12.58 -39.04
C ALA A 274 25.75 13.67 -37.93
N MET A 275 25.03 13.51 -36.82
CA MET A 275 25.17 14.41 -35.69
C MET A 275 26.53 14.27 -34.99
N ILE A 276 27.02 13.05 -34.82
CA ILE A 276 28.36 12.81 -34.26
C ILE A 276 29.41 13.46 -35.16
N ASP A 277 29.34 13.29 -36.46
CA ASP A 277 30.26 13.90 -37.44
C ASP A 277 30.25 15.44 -37.36
N GLN A 278 29.05 16.04 -37.23
CA GLN A 278 28.93 17.48 -37.03
C GLN A 278 29.59 17.97 -35.73
N VAL A 279 29.39 17.22 -34.62
CA VAL A 279 30.01 17.54 -33.33
C VAL A 279 31.52 17.37 -33.40
N LEU A 280 32.03 16.34 -34.07
CA LEU A 280 33.46 16.12 -34.28
C LEU A 280 34.10 17.24 -35.12
N VAL A 281 33.44 17.68 -36.17
CA VAL A 281 33.89 18.81 -37.01
C VAL A 281 33.86 20.12 -36.22
N ALA A 282 32.83 20.36 -35.43
CA ALA A 282 32.71 21.57 -34.60
C ALA A 282 33.75 21.65 -33.46
N ASN A 283 34.35 20.51 -33.10
CA ASN A 283 35.30 20.40 -31.98
C ASN A 283 36.67 19.83 -32.42
N GLU A 284 37.15 20.22 -33.60
CA GLU A 284 38.39 19.71 -34.19
C GLU A 284 39.60 19.69 -33.21
N LYS A 285 39.76 20.75 -32.43
CA LYS A 285 40.83 20.83 -31.43
C LYS A 285 40.75 19.71 -30.38
N SER A 286 39.58 19.43 -29.85
CA SER A 286 39.39 18.38 -28.86
C SER A 286 39.60 16.99 -29.45
N VAL A 287 39.20 16.81 -30.72
CA VAL A 287 39.45 15.58 -31.48
C VAL A 287 40.93 15.34 -31.73
N GLU A 288 41.71 16.39 -32.12
CA GLU A 288 43.16 16.30 -32.25
C GLU A 288 43.89 16.03 -30.96
N GLU A 289 43.45 16.67 -29.87
CA GLU A 289 44.01 16.42 -28.51
C GLU A 289 43.74 14.99 -28.06
N PHE A 290 42.53 14.46 -28.25
CA PHE A 290 42.21 13.07 -27.98
C PHE A 290 43.03 12.09 -28.81
N ARG A 291 43.16 12.33 -30.12
CA ARG A 291 44.00 11.52 -31.06
C ARG A 291 45.46 11.58 -30.71
N SER A 292 45.95 12.65 -30.06
CA SER A 292 47.33 12.80 -29.59
C SER A 292 47.62 12.15 -28.22
N GLY A 293 46.62 11.44 -27.65
CA GLY A 293 46.76 10.68 -26.40
C GLY A 293 46.35 11.43 -25.12
N LYS A 294 45.71 12.58 -25.22
CA LYS A 294 45.11 13.27 -24.07
C LYS A 294 43.70 12.75 -23.82
N GLU A 295 43.52 11.83 -22.86
CA GLU A 295 42.22 11.23 -22.52
C GLU A 295 41.22 12.20 -21.84
N LYS A 296 41.66 13.42 -21.52
CA LYS A 296 40.81 14.50 -20.94
C LYS A 296 40.88 15.74 -21.84
N ALA A 297 40.26 15.62 -22.96
CA ALA A 297 40.09 16.75 -23.89
C ALA A 297 38.63 17.29 -23.85
#